data_bc38ca6a7928d22dcbe570106bdd84ef
#
_entry.id   bc38ca6a7928d22dcbe570106bdd84ef
#
_cell.length_a   1.000
_cell.length_b   1.000
_cell.length_c   1.000
_cell.angle_alpha   90.00
_cell.angle_beta   90.00
_cell.angle_gamma   90.00
#
_symmetry.space_group_name_H-M   'P 1'
#
loop_
_entity.id
_entity.type
_entity.pdbx_description
1 polymer ?
#
loop_
_entity_poly.entity_id
_entity_poly.type
_entity_poly.pdbx_seq_one_letter_code
_entity_poly.pdbx_strand_id
1 'polypeptide(L)'
;MTFQVTRFNLGIKYMSNNSKICVRCIMDNSDPNIIFDENGVCDYCNNFDHVIRPNWHTDSKGDFQLLKIAEFIRLSGKGKDFDCIIGLSGGLDSSYAAFIAKEKMGLRPLLFHVDAGWNTDQAVGNIEKLVDKLGLDLYTEVVNWDEMRRLQVAFLKAGIPDQDLVQDAAFFSGLYKF
;
A
#
# COMPACT_ATOMS: atom_id res chain seq x y z
N MET A 1 -39.14 18.40 5.11
CA MET A 1 -38.05 18.02 6.02
C MET A 1 -36.86 18.90 5.69
N THR A 2 -36.59 19.88 6.53
CA THR A 2 -35.52 20.87 6.33
C THR A 2 -34.23 20.26 6.91
N PHE A 3 -33.27 19.98 6.04
CA PHE A 3 -31.96 19.53 6.49
C PHE A 3 -31.18 20.71 7.09
N GLN A 4 -30.96 20.72 8.40
CA GLN A 4 -30.00 21.62 9.01
C GLN A 4 -28.61 21.10 8.71
N VAL A 5 -27.91 21.81 7.84
CA VAL A 5 -26.47 21.60 7.61
C VAL A 5 -25.73 22.20 8.79
N THR A 6 -25.30 21.36 9.73
CA THR A 6 -24.37 21.76 10.78
C THR A 6 -23.04 22.11 10.11
N ARG A 7 -22.72 23.41 10.04
CA ARG A 7 -21.39 23.86 9.61
C ARG A 7 -20.37 23.30 10.61
N PHE A 8 -19.61 22.27 10.19
CA PHE A 8 -18.36 21.93 10.85
C PHE A 8 -17.42 23.11 10.67
N ASN A 9 -17.16 23.83 11.75
CA ASN A 9 -16.10 24.81 11.81
C ASN A 9 -14.78 24.00 11.83
N LEU A 10 -14.27 23.64 10.64
CA LEU A 10 -12.90 23.23 10.46
C LEU A 10 -12.08 24.45 10.86
N GLY A 11 -11.62 24.48 12.10
CA GLY A 11 -10.68 25.47 12.61
C GLY A 11 -9.39 25.34 11.80
N ILE A 12 -9.36 26.01 10.64
CA ILE A 12 -8.12 26.30 9.93
C ILE A 12 -7.36 27.20 10.90
N LYS A 13 -6.51 26.58 11.72
CA LYS A 13 -5.47 27.30 12.45
C LYS A 13 -4.62 27.96 11.38
N TYR A 14 -4.83 29.26 11.17
CA TYR A 14 -3.90 30.09 10.41
C TYR A 14 -2.51 29.80 10.96
N MET A 15 -1.57 29.50 10.07
CA MET A 15 -0.17 29.25 10.38
C MET A 15 0.30 30.34 11.34
N SER A 16 0.69 29.95 12.53
CA SER A 16 1.32 30.86 13.49
C SER A 16 2.56 31.44 12.81
N ASN A 17 2.87 32.71 13.08
CA ASN A 17 4.07 33.40 12.55
C ASN A 17 5.42 32.71 12.85
N ASN A 18 5.41 31.48 13.32
CA ASN A 18 6.55 30.68 13.74
C ASN A 18 6.60 29.33 13.02
N SER A 19 6.12 29.26 11.75
CA SER A 19 6.21 28.03 10.97
C SER A 19 7.66 27.80 10.54
N LYS A 20 8.25 26.71 11.05
CA LYS A 20 9.58 26.23 10.64
C LYS A 20 9.37 25.14 9.60
N ILE A 21 9.84 25.38 8.39
CA ILE A 21 9.76 24.43 7.26
C ILE A 21 11.16 23.86 7.02
N CYS A 22 11.24 22.57 6.70
CA CYS A 22 12.49 21.92 6.36
C CYS A 22 13.14 22.61 5.14
N VAL A 23 14.42 22.93 5.22
CA VAL A 23 15.16 23.57 4.12
C VAL A 23 15.34 22.66 2.91
N ARG A 24 15.00 21.37 3.02
CA ARG A 24 15.21 20.38 1.97
C ARG A 24 13.91 19.78 1.42
N CYS A 25 12.88 19.65 2.24
CA CYS A 25 11.57 19.16 1.82
C CYS A 25 10.46 20.10 2.31
N ILE A 26 9.19 19.73 2.14
CA ILE A 26 8.03 20.55 2.50
C ILE A 26 7.49 20.30 3.90
N MET A 27 8.09 19.37 4.67
CA MET A 27 7.67 19.07 6.03
C MET A 27 7.91 20.26 6.95
N ASP A 28 6.98 20.51 7.84
CA ASP A 28 7.01 21.63 8.77
C ASP A 28 6.62 21.22 10.20
N ASN A 29 6.66 22.17 11.11
CA ASN A 29 6.32 21.97 12.52
C ASN A 29 4.81 21.87 12.80
N SER A 30 3.97 21.68 11.79
CA SER A 30 2.59 21.20 11.98
C SER A 30 2.56 19.71 12.40
N ASP A 31 3.58 18.94 12.06
CA ASP A 31 3.86 17.65 12.66
C ASP A 31 4.47 17.84 14.05
N PRO A 32 3.78 17.45 15.15
CA PRO A 32 4.25 17.67 16.51
C PRO A 32 5.49 16.85 16.87
N ASN A 33 5.84 15.86 16.09
CA ASN A 33 6.97 14.96 16.34
C ASN A 33 8.21 15.30 15.51
N ILE A 34 8.10 16.24 14.54
CA ILE A 34 9.20 16.57 13.65
C ILE A 34 10.36 17.23 14.41
N ILE A 35 11.56 16.77 14.13
CA ILE A 35 12.80 17.31 14.69
C ILE A 35 13.63 17.93 13.56
N PHE A 36 14.14 19.13 13.79
CA PHE A 36 15.06 19.80 12.86
C PHE A 36 16.45 19.86 13.45
N ASP A 37 17.44 19.54 12.63
CA ASP A 37 18.85 19.73 13.02
C ASP A 37 19.27 21.22 13.01
N GLU A 38 20.52 21.48 13.32
CA GLU A 38 21.12 22.83 13.37
C GLU A 38 21.08 23.54 12.01
N ASN A 39 21.03 22.78 10.90
CA ASN A 39 20.99 23.31 9.54
C ASN A 39 19.55 23.51 9.05
N GLY A 40 18.53 23.18 9.88
CA GLY A 40 17.12 23.27 9.52
C GLY A 40 16.61 22.12 8.66
N VAL A 41 17.35 21.00 8.54
CA VAL A 41 16.93 19.79 7.87
C VAL A 41 16.13 18.91 8.84
N CYS A 42 14.98 18.38 8.41
CA CYS A 42 14.16 17.55 9.28
C CYS A 42 14.73 16.12 9.42
N ASP A 43 14.33 15.46 10.49
CA ASP A 43 14.71 14.09 10.81
C ASP A 43 14.29 13.07 9.74
N TYR A 44 13.17 13.28 9.03
CA TYR A 44 12.78 12.46 7.87
C TYR A 44 13.82 12.51 6.74
N CYS A 45 14.32 13.70 6.41
CA CYS A 45 15.38 13.87 5.41
C CYS A 45 16.70 13.26 5.87
N ASN A 46 17.03 13.42 7.14
CA ASN A 46 18.24 12.84 7.72
C ASN A 46 18.15 11.30 7.77
N ASN A 47 16.98 10.75 8.13
CA ASN A 47 16.73 9.32 8.07
C ASN A 47 16.84 8.78 6.64
N PHE A 48 16.28 9.51 5.66
CA PHE A 48 16.42 9.11 4.25
C PHE A 48 17.88 8.99 3.84
N ASP A 49 18.72 9.98 4.18
CA ASP A 49 20.13 9.99 3.76
C ASP A 49 20.98 8.95 4.47
N HIS A 50 20.77 8.76 5.77
CA HIS A 50 21.65 7.93 6.60
C HIS A 50 21.18 6.48 6.71
N VAL A 51 19.87 6.21 6.54
CA VAL A 51 19.30 4.87 6.72
C VAL A 51 18.73 4.31 5.41
N ILE A 52 17.87 5.08 4.72
CA ILE A 52 17.17 4.54 3.55
C ILE A 52 18.09 4.50 2.33
N ARG A 53 18.69 5.62 1.95
CA ARG A 53 19.52 5.73 0.74
C ARG A 53 20.69 4.75 0.70
N PRO A 54 21.45 4.49 1.77
CA PRO A 54 22.53 3.51 1.75
C PRO A 54 22.08 2.07 1.51
N ASN A 55 20.80 1.78 1.78
CA ASN A 55 20.20 0.47 1.62
C ASN A 55 19.30 0.36 0.37
N TRP A 56 19.13 1.44 -0.36
CA TRP A 56 18.34 1.49 -1.59
C TRP A 56 19.23 1.31 -2.81
N HIS A 57 19.31 0.10 -3.31
CA HIS A 57 20.16 -0.27 -4.43
C HIS A 57 19.33 -0.41 -5.70
N THR A 58 19.56 0.49 -6.67
CA THR A 58 18.95 0.46 -8.02
C THR A 58 19.95 0.02 -9.08
N ASP A 59 21.03 -0.62 -8.67
CA ASP A 59 22.17 -1.08 -9.45
C ASP A 59 22.29 -2.61 -9.43
N SER A 60 23.40 -3.14 -9.96
CA SER A 60 23.70 -4.57 -9.95
C SER A 60 23.71 -5.22 -8.56
N LYS A 61 23.96 -4.45 -7.51
CA LYS A 61 23.86 -4.95 -6.12
C LYS A 61 22.42 -5.24 -5.76
N GLY A 62 21.48 -4.35 -6.17
CA GLY A 62 20.05 -4.56 -6.01
C GLY A 62 19.56 -5.77 -6.79
N ASP A 63 19.98 -5.92 -8.03
CA ASP A 63 19.66 -7.09 -8.86
C ASP A 63 20.13 -8.39 -8.21
N PHE A 64 21.35 -8.40 -7.67
CA PHE A 64 21.89 -9.57 -6.97
C PHE A 64 21.09 -9.90 -5.69
N GLN A 65 20.69 -8.88 -4.92
CA GLN A 65 19.86 -9.08 -3.73
C GLN A 65 18.48 -9.64 -4.11
N LEU A 66 17.87 -9.12 -5.18
CA LEU A 66 16.60 -9.59 -5.70
C LEU A 66 16.65 -11.08 -6.08
N LEU A 67 17.72 -11.49 -6.76
CA LEU A 67 17.92 -12.90 -7.15
C LEU A 67 18.08 -13.83 -5.94
N LYS A 68 18.75 -13.38 -4.88
CA LYS A 68 18.85 -14.15 -3.63
C LYS A 68 17.48 -14.31 -2.94
N ILE A 69 16.67 -13.26 -2.93
CA ILE A 69 15.32 -13.32 -2.41
C ILE A 69 14.48 -14.28 -3.25
N ALA A 70 14.59 -14.22 -4.58
CA ALA A 70 13.90 -15.12 -5.49
C ALA A 70 14.26 -16.59 -5.23
N GLU A 71 15.55 -16.89 -5.01
CA GLU A 71 16.00 -18.24 -4.69
C GLU A 71 15.42 -18.74 -3.36
N PHE A 72 15.44 -17.89 -2.33
CA PHE A 72 14.84 -18.20 -1.04
C PHE A 72 13.34 -18.53 -1.15
N ILE A 73 12.58 -17.70 -1.88
CA ILE A 73 11.15 -17.91 -2.12
C ILE A 73 10.91 -19.21 -2.86
N ARG A 74 11.69 -19.49 -3.92
CA ARG A 74 11.56 -20.72 -4.73
C ARG A 74 11.85 -21.97 -3.90
N LEU A 75 12.86 -21.93 -3.03
CA LEU A 75 13.17 -23.03 -2.13
C LEU A 75 12.05 -23.28 -1.12
N SER A 76 11.44 -22.21 -0.60
CA SER A 76 10.31 -22.29 0.34
C SER A 76 9.02 -22.83 -0.33
N GLY A 77 8.87 -22.59 -1.63
CA GLY A 77 7.78 -23.09 -2.46
C GLY A 77 8.00 -24.48 -3.07
N LYS A 78 9.15 -25.12 -2.79
CA LYS A 78 9.47 -26.43 -3.39
C LYS A 78 8.43 -27.48 -3.03
N GLY A 79 7.86 -28.11 -4.06
CA GLY A 79 6.82 -29.14 -3.90
C GLY A 79 5.42 -28.59 -3.69
N LYS A 80 5.23 -27.28 -3.77
CA LYS A 80 3.92 -26.59 -3.76
C LYS A 80 3.55 -26.13 -5.18
N ASP A 81 2.27 -25.88 -5.40
CA ASP A 81 1.78 -25.36 -6.69
C ASP A 81 2.29 -23.95 -6.97
N PHE A 82 2.42 -23.12 -5.93
CA PHE A 82 2.89 -21.75 -6.00
C PHE A 82 4.10 -21.53 -5.08
N ASP A 83 4.97 -20.59 -5.47
CA ASP A 83 6.14 -20.21 -4.68
C ASP A 83 5.79 -19.11 -3.66
N CYS A 84 4.86 -18.23 -4.02
CA CYS A 84 4.39 -17.12 -3.19
C CYS A 84 2.97 -16.69 -3.59
N ILE A 85 2.38 -15.83 -2.76
CA ILE A 85 1.12 -15.14 -3.04
C ILE A 85 1.37 -13.65 -3.17
N ILE A 86 0.69 -12.98 -4.10
CA ILE A 86 0.79 -11.53 -4.34
C ILE A 86 -0.60 -10.93 -4.35
N GLY A 87 -0.85 -9.96 -3.45
CA GLY A 87 -2.08 -9.17 -3.45
C GLY A 87 -2.15 -8.27 -4.69
N LEU A 88 -3.27 -8.31 -5.41
CA LEU A 88 -3.46 -7.58 -6.67
C LEU A 88 -4.66 -6.64 -6.55
N SER A 89 -4.41 -5.33 -6.70
CA SER A 89 -5.44 -4.29 -6.65
C SER A 89 -5.86 -3.74 -8.03
N GLY A 90 -5.18 -4.16 -9.10
CA GLY A 90 -5.33 -3.55 -10.44
C GLY A 90 -4.63 -2.20 -10.59
N GLY A 91 -3.93 -1.73 -9.55
CA GLY A 91 -3.04 -0.58 -9.58
C GLY A 91 -1.66 -0.91 -10.14
N LEU A 92 -0.85 0.13 -10.39
CA LEU A 92 0.46 0.00 -11.02
C LEU A 92 1.43 -0.82 -10.17
N ASP A 93 1.51 -0.54 -8.87
CA ASP A 93 2.53 -1.12 -7.99
C ASP A 93 2.35 -2.63 -7.81
N SER A 94 1.13 -3.08 -7.53
CA SER A 94 0.81 -4.50 -7.39
C SER A 94 0.98 -5.26 -8.72
N SER A 95 0.62 -4.63 -9.83
CA SER A 95 0.81 -5.19 -11.18
C SER A 95 2.29 -5.32 -11.53
N TYR A 96 3.10 -4.32 -11.18
CA TYR A 96 4.55 -4.35 -11.40
C TYR A 96 5.23 -5.40 -10.51
N ALA A 97 4.79 -5.54 -9.25
CA ALA A 97 5.29 -6.61 -8.38
C ALA A 97 5.03 -8.01 -8.96
N ALA A 98 3.83 -8.25 -9.49
CA ALA A 98 3.49 -9.51 -10.15
C ALA A 98 4.36 -9.76 -11.40
N PHE A 99 4.58 -8.72 -12.23
CA PHE A 99 5.47 -8.78 -13.39
C PHE A 99 6.91 -9.12 -12.99
N ILE A 100 7.47 -8.45 -11.99
CA ILE A 100 8.83 -8.72 -11.50
C ILE A 100 8.95 -10.13 -10.95
N ALA A 101 7.99 -10.59 -10.15
CA ALA A 101 7.98 -11.94 -9.59
C ALA A 101 7.99 -13.01 -10.69
N LYS A 102 7.19 -12.83 -11.74
CA LYS A 102 7.11 -13.77 -12.86
C LYS A 102 8.31 -13.67 -13.79
N GLU A 103 8.55 -12.48 -14.35
CA GLU A 103 9.46 -12.32 -15.49
C GLU A 103 10.93 -12.16 -15.07
N LYS A 104 11.20 -11.49 -13.95
CA LYS A 104 12.58 -11.28 -13.50
C LYS A 104 13.04 -12.30 -12.47
N MET A 105 12.16 -12.65 -11.51
CA MET A 105 12.50 -13.60 -10.47
C MET A 105 12.23 -15.06 -10.86
N GLY A 106 11.45 -15.31 -11.91
CA GLY A 106 11.10 -16.64 -12.40
C GLY A 106 10.30 -17.44 -11.37
N LEU A 107 9.47 -16.77 -10.57
CA LEU A 107 8.62 -17.39 -9.57
C LEU A 107 7.26 -17.80 -10.16
N ARG A 108 6.54 -18.65 -9.43
CA ARG A 108 5.17 -19.07 -9.69
C ARG A 108 4.24 -18.43 -8.65
N PRO A 109 3.91 -17.12 -8.76
CA PRO A 109 3.02 -16.48 -7.83
C PRO A 109 1.57 -16.89 -8.06
N LEU A 110 0.80 -17.09 -6.98
CA LEU A 110 -0.65 -17.01 -7.00
C LEU A 110 -1.04 -15.53 -6.84
N LEU A 111 -1.81 -14.99 -7.76
CA LEU A 111 -2.37 -13.65 -7.60
C LEU A 111 -3.64 -13.74 -6.74
N PHE A 112 -3.75 -12.84 -5.77
CA PHE A 112 -4.86 -12.79 -4.83
C PHE A 112 -5.54 -11.43 -4.88
N HIS A 113 -6.82 -11.41 -5.22
CA HIS A 113 -7.63 -10.21 -5.24
C HIS A 113 -8.76 -10.31 -4.22
N VAL A 114 -9.04 -9.21 -3.51
CA VAL A 114 -10.22 -9.12 -2.64
C VAL A 114 -11.18 -8.09 -3.22
N ASP A 115 -12.36 -8.53 -3.59
CA ASP A 115 -13.45 -7.65 -3.97
C ASP A 115 -14.21 -7.21 -2.71
N ALA A 116 -13.91 -6.01 -2.26
CA ALA A 116 -14.55 -5.37 -1.12
C ALA A 116 -15.74 -4.46 -1.52
N GLY A 117 -16.17 -4.53 -2.79
CA GLY A 117 -17.29 -3.74 -3.31
C GLY A 117 -16.91 -2.32 -3.79
N TRP A 118 -15.63 -1.97 -3.81
CA TRP A 118 -15.13 -0.64 -4.22
C TRP A 118 -14.32 -0.68 -5.52
N ASN A 119 -14.34 -1.82 -6.22
CA ASN A 119 -13.59 -1.96 -7.47
C ASN A 119 -14.14 -1.03 -8.57
N THR A 120 -13.23 -0.39 -9.28
CA THR A 120 -13.56 0.31 -10.52
C THR A 120 -13.47 -0.65 -11.71
N ASP A 121 -14.26 -0.42 -12.77
CA ASP A 121 -14.17 -1.20 -14.02
C ASP A 121 -12.75 -1.21 -14.60
N GLN A 122 -12.04 -0.09 -14.45
CA GLN A 122 -10.66 0.02 -14.90
C GLN A 122 -9.73 -0.92 -14.10
N ALA A 123 -9.89 -0.99 -12.78
CA ALA A 123 -9.06 -1.87 -11.93
C ALA A 123 -9.31 -3.35 -12.28
N VAL A 124 -10.57 -3.74 -12.43
CA VAL A 124 -10.95 -5.10 -12.86
C VAL A 124 -10.37 -5.44 -14.23
N GLY A 125 -10.53 -4.56 -15.22
CA GLY A 125 -9.97 -4.77 -16.55
C GLY A 125 -8.44 -4.81 -16.59
N ASN A 126 -7.75 -4.11 -15.67
CA ASN A 126 -6.31 -4.19 -15.53
C ASN A 126 -5.87 -5.55 -14.96
N ILE A 127 -6.61 -6.06 -13.95
CA ILE A 127 -6.35 -7.38 -13.37
C ILE A 127 -6.49 -8.48 -14.43
N GLU A 128 -7.58 -8.49 -15.18
CA GLU A 128 -7.82 -9.46 -16.25
C GLU A 128 -6.69 -9.47 -17.28
N LYS A 129 -6.33 -8.28 -17.79
CA LYS A 129 -5.25 -8.14 -18.77
C LYS A 129 -3.90 -8.61 -18.25
N LEU A 130 -3.62 -8.37 -16.98
CA LEU A 130 -2.36 -8.78 -16.35
C LEU A 130 -2.29 -10.30 -16.21
N VAL A 131 -3.36 -10.91 -15.68
CA VAL A 131 -3.51 -12.36 -15.52
C VAL A 131 -3.32 -13.06 -16.85
N ASP A 132 -4.04 -12.63 -17.88
CA ASP A 132 -3.96 -13.21 -19.23
C ASP A 132 -2.55 -13.08 -19.82
N LYS A 133 -1.94 -11.89 -19.72
CA LYS A 133 -0.61 -11.66 -20.33
C LYS A 133 0.52 -12.39 -19.63
N LEU A 134 0.45 -12.53 -18.31
CA LEU A 134 1.48 -13.22 -17.54
C LEU A 134 1.21 -14.73 -17.43
N GLY A 135 0.01 -15.19 -17.79
CA GLY A 135 -0.40 -16.59 -17.64
C GLY A 135 -0.31 -17.04 -16.19
N LEU A 136 -0.84 -16.25 -15.28
CA LEU A 136 -0.84 -16.50 -13.84
C LEU A 136 -2.23 -16.87 -13.33
N ASP A 137 -2.29 -17.67 -12.28
CA ASP A 137 -3.53 -17.98 -11.62
C ASP A 137 -3.98 -16.83 -10.71
N LEU A 138 -5.28 -16.56 -10.71
CA LEU A 138 -5.92 -15.56 -9.88
C LEU A 138 -6.96 -16.21 -8.97
N TYR A 139 -6.88 -15.93 -7.68
CA TYR A 139 -7.95 -16.20 -6.74
C TYR A 139 -8.61 -14.90 -6.30
N THR A 140 -9.93 -14.81 -6.40
CA THR A 140 -10.70 -13.66 -5.95
C THR A 140 -11.57 -14.04 -4.75
N GLU A 141 -11.33 -13.37 -3.63
CA GLU A 141 -12.20 -13.42 -2.45
C GLU A 141 -13.23 -12.30 -2.55
N VAL A 142 -14.52 -12.62 -2.48
CA VAL A 142 -15.59 -11.62 -2.48
C VAL A 142 -16.11 -11.47 -1.05
N VAL A 143 -15.97 -10.28 -0.48
CA VAL A 143 -16.46 -10.00 0.89
C VAL A 143 -17.98 -9.77 0.90
N ASN A 144 -18.60 -10.03 2.05
CA ASN A 144 -20.00 -9.69 2.26
C ASN A 144 -20.20 -8.17 2.27
N TRP A 145 -20.77 -7.62 1.18
CA TRP A 145 -20.98 -6.20 1.01
C TRP A 145 -21.83 -5.55 2.12
N ASP A 146 -22.86 -6.23 2.61
CA ASP A 146 -23.71 -5.67 3.66
C ASP A 146 -22.95 -5.51 4.99
N GLU A 147 -22.09 -6.46 5.33
CA GLU A 147 -21.23 -6.38 6.52
C GLU A 147 -20.16 -5.30 6.34
N MET A 148 -19.47 -5.30 5.21
CA MET A 148 -18.45 -4.31 4.88
C MET A 148 -19.00 -2.89 4.94
N ARG A 149 -20.14 -2.65 4.31
CA ARG A 149 -20.83 -1.36 4.30
C ARG A 149 -21.24 -0.90 5.70
N ARG A 150 -21.80 -1.81 6.52
CA ARG A 150 -22.20 -1.48 7.90
C ARG A 150 -21.00 -1.10 8.75
N LEU A 151 -19.91 -1.83 8.62
CA LEU A 151 -18.67 -1.57 9.34
C LEU A 151 -18.07 -0.23 8.90
N GLN A 152 -17.99 0.04 7.59
CA GLN A 152 -17.52 1.30 7.04
C GLN A 152 -18.36 2.50 7.56
N VAL A 153 -19.68 2.37 7.58
CA VAL A 153 -20.59 3.40 8.13
C VAL A 153 -20.36 3.60 9.63
N ALA A 154 -20.07 2.54 10.39
CA ALA A 154 -19.75 2.65 11.80
C ALA A 154 -18.47 3.44 12.05
N PHE A 155 -17.42 3.20 11.26
CA PHE A 155 -16.16 3.95 11.31
C PHE A 155 -16.37 5.44 10.98
N LEU A 156 -17.12 5.74 9.91
CA LEU A 156 -17.48 7.11 9.56
C LEU A 156 -18.25 7.83 10.70
N LYS A 157 -19.21 7.14 11.32
CA LYS A 157 -19.98 7.70 12.44
C LYS A 157 -19.14 7.89 13.70
N ALA A 158 -18.16 7.04 13.93
CA ALA A 158 -17.23 7.14 15.05
C ALA A 158 -16.16 8.23 14.82
N GLY A 159 -16.09 8.82 13.64
CA GLY A 159 -15.09 9.84 13.30
C GLY A 159 -13.67 9.30 13.23
N ILE A 160 -13.51 8.01 12.90
CA ILE A 160 -12.19 7.39 12.71
C ILE A 160 -11.60 7.94 11.42
N PRO A 161 -10.41 8.55 11.46
CA PRO A 161 -9.81 9.19 10.29
C PRO A 161 -9.32 8.19 9.23
N ASP A 162 -8.91 6.99 9.66
CA ASP A 162 -8.46 5.92 8.78
C ASP A 162 -9.66 5.13 8.27
N GLN A 163 -10.06 5.43 7.03
CA GLN A 163 -11.21 4.79 6.38
C GLN A 163 -10.83 3.48 5.68
N ASP A 164 -9.55 3.26 5.43
CA ASP A 164 -9.06 2.07 4.73
C ASP A 164 -8.91 0.86 5.65
N LEU A 165 -8.84 1.08 6.96
CA LEU A 165 -8.61 0.04 7.96
C LEU A 165 -9.57 -1.17 7.82
N VAL A 166 -10.83 -0.92 7.46
CA VAL A 166 -11.83 -1.99 7.27
C VAL A 166 -11.50 -2.84 6.04
N GLN A 167 -11.08 -2.21 4.95
CA GLN A 167 -10.67 -2.90 3.74
C GLN A 167 -9.36 -3.66 3.94
N ASP A 168 -8.38 -3.04 4.57
CA ASP A 168 -7.09 -3.65 4.87
C ASP A 168 -7.25 -4.90 5.73
N ALA A 169 -8.12 -4.85 6.73
CA ALA A 169 -8.42 -6.03 7.55
C ALA A 169 -9.01 -7.17 6.72
N ALA A 170 -9.89 -6.88 5.75
CA ALA A 170 -10.45 -7.87 4.85
C ALA A 170 -9.38 -8.44 3.90
N PHE A 171 -8.50 -7.59 3.36
CA PHE A 171 -7.41 -8.00 2.46
C PHE A 171 -6.44 -8.94 3.17
N PHE A 172 -5.95 -8.55 4.34
CA PHE A 172 -5.03 -9.39 5.10
C PHE A 172 -5.67 -10.67 5.61
N SER A 173 -6.91 -10.60 6.10
CA SER A 173 -7.66 -11.79 6.52
C SER A 173 -7.80 -12.81 5.39
N GLY A 174 -8.06 -12.35 4.16
CA GLY A 174 -8.11 -13.22 2.99
C GLY A 174 -6.75 -13.86 2.66
N LEU A 175 -5.68 -13.04 2.63
CA LEU A 175 -4.33 -13.51 2.33
C LEU A 175 -3.82 -14.58 3.31
N TYR A 176 -4.19 -14.49 4.57
CA TYR A 176 -3.76 -15.47 5.59
C TYR A 176 -4.49 -16.80 5.55
N LYS A 177 -5.47 -16.99 4.65
CA LYS A 177 -6.13 -18.30 4.43
C LYS A 177 -5.29 -19.25 3.57
N PHE A 178 -4.30 -18.74 2.84
CA PHE A 178 -3.40 -19.46 1.95
C PHE A 178 -2.00 -19.59 2.52
#